data_416d9ab84e1bea3d6009a1ce7b1727d8
#
_entry.id   416d9ab84e1bea3d6009a1ce7b1727d8
#
_cell.length_a   1.000
_cell.length_b   1.000
_cell.length_c   1.000
_cell.angle_alpha   90.00
_cell.angle_beta   90.00
_cell.angle_gamma   90.00
#
_symmetry.space_group_name_H-M   'P 1'
#
loop_
_entity.id
_entity.type
_entity.pdbx_description
1 polymer ?
#
loop_
_entity_poly.entity_id
_entity_poly.type
_entity_poly.pdbx_seq_one_letter_code
_entity_poly.pdbx_strand_id
1 'polypeptide(L)'
;MIYQNRREPDSTALNIDGIRAAVRAWAADCRSREFVAALIVEEWRASGGTGLDIPTDSHRQMQKVFRWIDGDTEYAANNIRQLAPAIMSVLPLEYRNRLAPQNDTMSLIASAMKECAEAKQAVLLDAPEHQKLKEVSEGIASLFRLMPEQVGPLMTMVTSMLGVI
;
A
#
# COMPACT_ATOMS: atom_id res chain seq x y z
N MET A 1 -31.06 -7.46 26.49
CA MET A 1 -29.82 -6.70 26.23
C MET A 1 -28.85 -7.62 25.49
N ILE A 2 -28.73 -7.48 24.18
CA ILE A 2 -27.85 -8.31 23.35
C ILE A 2 -26.60 -7.47 23.10
N TYR A 3 -25.50 -7.79 23.76
CA TYR A 3 -24.20 -7.21 23.46
C TYR A 3 -23.71 -7.77 22.13
N GLN A 4 -23.85 -6.97 21.06
CA GLN A 4 -23.15 -7.26 19.81
C GLN A 4 -21.66 -6.97 20.03
N ASN A 5 -20.91 -8.05 20.20
CA ASN A 5 -19.46 -8.03 20.22
C ASN A 5 -18.98 -7.72 18.80
N ARG A 6 -18.84 -6.43 18.47
CA ARG A 6 -18.24 -5.95 17.23
C ARG A 6 -16.75 -6.23 17.37
N ARG A 7 -16.29 -7.39 16.87
CA ARG A 7 -14.86 -7.61 16.67
C ARG A 7 -14.37 -6.51 15.75
N GLU A 8 -13.52 -5.63 16.26
CA GLU A 8 -12.70 -4.76 15.43
C GLU A 8 -11.91 -5.65 14.47
N PRO A 9 -11.85 -5.33 13.17
CA PRO A 9 -11.03 -6.10 12.24
C PRO A 9 -9.58 -5.98 12.72
N ASP A 10 -8.97 -7.13 13.01
CA ASP A 10 -7.58 -7.27 13.39
C ASP A 10 -6.73 -6.59 12.31
N SER A 11 -6.19 -5.41 12.58
CA SER A 11 -5.42 -4.60 11.62
C SER A 11 -4.09 -5.26 11.21
N THR A 12 -3.81 -6.42 11.80
CA THR A 12 -2.65 -7.27 11.50
C THR A 12 -2.97 -8.39 10.51
N ALA A 13 -4.23 -8.56 10.09
CA ALA A 13 -4.59 -9.56 9.10
C ALA A 13 -4.01 -9.15 7.73
N LEU A 14 -3.03 -9.92 7.24
CA LEU A 14 -2.47 -9.81 5.90
C LEU A 14 -3.63 -9.68 4.88
N ASN A 15 -3.68 -8.54 4.21
CA ASN A 15 -4.67 -8.30 3.16
C ASN A 15 -4.32 -9.14 1.92
N ILE A 16 -4.82 -10.37 1.87
CA ILE A 16 -4.56 -11.33 0.79
C ILE A 16 -5.00 -10.79 -0.57
N ASP A 17 -6.14 -10.10 -0.62
CA ASP A 17 -6.65 -9.53 -1.88
C ASP A 17 -5.77 -8.37 -2.36
N GLY A 18 -5.25 -7.58 -1.44
CA GLY A 18 -4.24 -6.57 -1.74
C GLY A 18 -2.96 -7.19 -2.31
N ILE A 19 -2.44 -8.25 -1.69
CA ILE A 19 -1.25 -8.98 -2.18
C ILE A 19 -1.50 -9.53 -3.57
N ARG A 20 -2.65 -10.17 -3.83
CA ARG A 20 -3.04 -10.66 -5.14
C ARG A 20 -3.05 -9.55 -6.19
N ALA A 21 -3.70 -8.42 -5.87
CA ALA A 21 -3.78 -7.26 -6.76
C ALA A 21 -2.39 -6.69 -7.08
N ALA A 22 -1.52 -6.57 -6.08
CA ALA A 22 -0.16 -6.06 -6.25
C ALA A 22 0.70 -6.97 -7.13
N VAL A 23 0.64 -8.29 -6.92
CA VAL A 23 1.39 -9.27 -7.73
C VAL A 23 0.89 -9.29 -9.18
N ARG A 24 -0.44 -9.21 -9.40
CA ARG A 24 -1.01 -9.12 -10.76
C ARG A 24 -0.55 -7.85 -11.49
N ALA A 25 -0.58 -6.70 -10.82
CA ALA A 25 -0.13 -5.43 -11.38
C ALA A 25 1.36 -5.49 -11.73
N TRP A 26 2.21 -5.98 -10.82
CA TRP A 26 3.63 -6.17 -11.08
C TRP A 26 3.90 -7.10 -12.28
N ALA A 27 3.20 -8.25 -12.34
CA ALA A 27 3.34 -9.18 -13.47
C ALA A 27 2.87 -8.60 -14.80
N ALA A 28 1.86 -7.74 -14.79
CA ALA A 28 1.37 -7.04 -15.97
C ALA A 28 2.40 -6.00 -16.46
N ASP A 29 2.99 -5.23 -15.56
CA ASP A 29 3.99 -4.20 -15.90
C ASP A 29 5.31 -4.81 -16.38
N CYS A 30 5.75 -5.93 -15.76
CA CYS A 30 6.89 -6.72 -16.23
C CYS A 30 6.60 -7.50 -17.51
N ARG A 31 5.32 -7.65 -17.91
CA ARG A 31 4.86 -8.50 -19.02
C ARG A 31 5.32 -9.97 -18.92
N SER A 32 5.58 -10.44 -17.71
CA SER A 32 6.08 -11.79 -17.46
C SER A 32 5.64 -12.33 -16.11
N ARG A 33 4.59 -13.17 -16.13
CA ARG A 33 4.15 -13.95 -14.96
C ARG A 33 5.22 -14.95 -14.52
N GLU A 34 5.96 -15.51 -15.48
CA GLU A 34 6.99 -16.50 -15.24
C GLU A 34 8.15 -15.91 -14.45
N PHE A 35 8.62 -14.72 -14.82
CA PHE A 35 9.65 -13.99 -14.10
C PHE A 35 9.23 -13.69 -12.66
N VAL A 36 8.03 -13.17 -12.47
CA VAL A 36 7.50 -12.83 -11.13
C VAL A 36 7.36 -14.08 -10.25
N ALA A 37 6.81 -15.16 -10.80
CA ALA A 37 6.68 -16.42 -10.08
C ALA A 37 8.05 -17.01 -9.69
N ALA A 38 9.04 -16.93 -10.57
CA ALA A 38 10.40 -17.40 -10.30
C ALA A 38 11.03 -16.64 -9.12
N LEU A 39 10.95 -15.32 -9.11
CA LEU A 39 11.48 -14.49 -8.00
C LEU A 39 10.81 -14.84 -6.67
N ILE A 40 9.49 -14.97 -6.65
CA ILE A 40 8.73 -15.30 -5.43
C ILE A 40 9.17 -16.67 -4.88
N VAL A 41 9.29 -17.66 -5.75
CA VAL A 41 9.62 -19.03 -5.33
C VAL A 41 11.09 -19.18 -4.95
N GLU A 42 11.99 -18.49 -5.64
CA GLU A 42 13.41 -18.42 -5.28
C GLU A 42 13.58 -17.85 -3.87
N GLU A 43 12.97 -16.72 -3.59
CA GLU A 43 12.99 -16.11 -2.27
C GLU A 43 12.35 -17.01 -1.20
N TRP A 44 11.21 -17.61 -1.50
CA TRP A 44 10.55 -18.54 -0.57
C TRP A 44 11.45 -19.73 -0.22
N ARG A 45 12.14 -20.31 -1.19
CA ARG A 45 13.12 -21.40 -0.96
C ARG A 45 14.34 -20.91 -0.19
N ALA A 46 14.89 -19.75 -0.55
CA ALA A 46 16.05 -19.14 0.11
C ALA A 46 15.75 -18.82 1.58
N SER A 47 14.52 -18.44 1.90
CA SER A 47 14.04 -18.18 3.26
C SER A 47 13.71 -19.47 4.05
N GLY A 48 13.98 -20.65 3.51
CA GLY A 48 13.69 -21.94 4.18
C GLY A 48 12.22 -22.35 4.08
N GLY A 49 11.47 -21.87 3.11
CA GLY A 49 10.07 -22.20 2.91
C GLY A 49 9.85 -23.70 2.66
N THR A 50 8.90 -24.29 3.38
CA THR A 50 8.51 -25.70 3.30
C THR A 50 6.99 -25.85 3.27
N GLY A 51 6.48 -27.02 2.91
CA GLY A 51 5.06 -27.33 2.97
C GLY A 51 4.26 -27.00 1.72
N LEU A 52 4.81 -26.24 0.76
CA LEU A 52 4.19 -26.02 -0.55
C LEU A 52 4.82 -26.94 -1.60
N ASP A 53 3.99 -27.71 -2.28
CA ASP A 53 4.42 -28.50 -3.42
C ASP A 53 4.55 -27.59 -4.66
N ILE A 54 5.74 -26.99 -4.87
CA ILE A 54 6.03 -26.10 -5.98
C ILE A 54 7.01 -26.79 -6.93
N PRO A 55 6.62 -26.99 -8.22
CA PRO A 55 7.49 -27.60 -9.21
C PRO A 55 8.81 -26.86 -9.41
N THR A 56 9.83 -27.55 -9.89
CA THR A 56 11.12 -26.94 -10.29
C THR A 56 11.08 -26.37 -11.70
N ASP A 57 10.19 -26.90 -12.54
CA ASP A 57 9.97 -26.40 -13.90
C ASP A 57 9.32 -25.01 -13.88
N SER A 58 9.95 -24.05 -14.54
CA SER A 58 9.57 -22.63 -14.52
C SER A 58 8.13 -22.39 -14.97
N HIS A 59 7.70 -23.03 -16.05
CA HIS A 59 6.35 -22.85 -16.57
C HIS A 59 5.28 -23.44 -15.63
N ARG A 60 5.51 -24.64 -15.11
CA ARG A 60 4.61 -25.28 -14.12
C ARG A 60 4.58 -24.51 -12.81
N GLN A 61 5.72 -23.97 -12.39
CA GLN A 61 5.87 -23.10 -11.23
C GLN A 61 4.98 -21.86 -11.38
N MET A 62 5.09 -21.16 -12.51
CA MET A 62 4.25 -20.00 -12.83
C MET A 62 2.76 -20.36 -12.82
N GLN A 63 2.37 -21.44 -13.48
CA GLN A 63 0.98 -21.89 -13.50
C GLN A 63 0.45 -22.15 -12.08
N LYS A 64 1.26 -22.75 -11.21
CA LYS A 64 0.85 -23.09 -9.86
C LYS A 64 0.71 -21.85 -8.98
N VAL A 65 1.71 -20.97 -8.99
CA VAL A 65 1.68 -19.71 -8.22
C VAL A 65 0.50 -18.83 -8.66
N PHE A 66 0.34 -18.62 -9.97
CA PHE A 66 -0.76 -17.79 -10.47
C PHE A 66 -2.14 -18.43 -10.33
N ARG A 67 -2.25 -19.75 -10.25
CA ARG A 67 -3.50 -20.40 -9.85
C ARG A 67 -3.93 -19.99 -8.43
N TRP A 68 -3.00 -19.78 -7.50
CA TRP A 68 -3.30 -19.28 -6.16
C TRP A 68 -3.56 -17.76 -6.16
N ILE A 69 -2.78 -17.00 -6.93
CA ILE A 69 -2.97 -15.56 -7.06
C ILE A 69 -4.34 -15.22 -7.69
N ASP A 70 -4.76 -15.97 -8.68
CA ASP A 70 -6.00 -15.75 -9.41
C ASP A 70 -7.22 -16.48 -8.80
N GLY A 71 -6.99 -17.44 -7.90
CA GLY A 71 -8.04 -18.27 -7.30
C GLY A 71 -8.67 -17.64 -6.05
N ASP A 72 -9.97 -17.89 -5.86
CA ASP A 72 -10.77 -17.33 -4.75
C ASP A 72 -11.01 -18.34 -3.62
N THR A 73 -10.41 -19.53 -3.69
CA THR A 73 -10.60 -20.59 -2.70
C THR A 73 -9.80 -20.32 -1.44
N GLU A 74 -10.29 -20.82 -0.28
CA GLU A 74 -9.55 -20.74 0.99
C GLU A 74 -8.21 -21.49 0.89
N TYR A 75 -8.15 -22.57 0.11
CA TYR A 75 -6.90 -23.26 -0.18
C TYR A 75 -5.89 -22.35 -0.88
N ALA A 76 -6.33 -21.59 -1.89
CA ALA A 76 -5.48 -20.62 -2.58
C ALA A 76 -5.03 -19.50 -1.61
N ALA A 77 -5.93 -18.98 -0.79
CA ALA A 77 -5.60 -17.96 0.22
C ALA A 77 -4.56 -18.46 1.24
N ASN A 78 -4.68 -19.70 1.72
CA ASN A 78 -3.72 -20.29 2.65
C ASN A 78 -2.32 -20.44 2.03
N ASN A 79 -2.24 -20.81 0.76
CA ASN A 79 -0.97 -20.89 0.04
C ASN A 79 -0.35 -19.49 -0.16
N ILE A 80 -1.16 -18.48 -0.45
CA ILE A 80 -0.70 -17.09 -0.51
C ILE A 80 -0.19 -16.61 0.85
N ARG A 81 -0.87 -16.94 1.96
CA ARG A 81 -0.38 -16.60 3.30
C ARG A 81 1.01 -17.17 3.58
N GLN A 82 1.28 -18.39 3.14
CA GLN A 82 2.60 -19.00 3.28
C GLN A 82 3.66 -18.34 2.38
N LEU A 83 3.28 -17.88 1.18
CA LEU A 83 4.16 -17.15 0.27
C LEU A 83 4.31 -15.66 0.62
N ALA A 84 3.42 -15.10 1.44
CA ALA A 84 3.35 -13.67 1.69
C ALA A 84 4.67 -13.04 2.16
N PRO A 85 5.46 -13.64 3.07
CA PRO A 85 6.76 -13.10 3.44
C PRO A 85 7.71 -12.97 2.25
N ALA A 86 7.79 -14.01 1.41
CA ALA A 86 8.62 -14.01 0.21
C ALA A 86 8.11 -13.00 -0.84
N ILE A 87 6.80 -12.93 -1.04
CA ILE A 87 6.18 -11.93 -1.92
C ILE A 87 6.55 -10.53 -1.46
N MET A 88 6.39 -10.23 -0.17
CA MET A 88 6.69 -8.91 0.38
C MET A 88 8.17 -8.56 0.30
N SER A 89 9.08 -9.55 0.35
CA SER A 89 10.51 -9.35 0.18
C SER A 89 10.88 -8.93 -1.24
N VAL A 90 10.33 -9.59 -2.26
CA VAL A 90 10.67 -9.36 -3.66
C VAL A 90 9.81 -8.33 -4.38
N LEU A 91 8.64 -7.99 -3.81
CA LEU A 91 7.71 -7.04 -4.40
C LEU A 91 8.35 -5.66 -4.50
N PRO A 92 8.38 -5.01 -5.68
CA PRO A 92 8.91 -3.66 -5.82
C PRO A 92 8.21 -2.66 -4.91
N LEU A 93 8.94 -1.64 -4.45
CA LEU A 93 8.49 -0.70 -3.43
C LEU A 93 7.17 0.01 -3.80
N GLU A 94 7.00 0.33 -5.08
CA GLU A 94 5.78 0.98 -5.60
C GLU A 94 4.50 0.16 -5.37
N TYR A 95 4.58 -1.18 -5.49
CA TYR A 95 3.45 -2.08 -5.21
C TYR A 95 3.32 -2.37 -3.72
N ARG A 96 4.45 -2.45 -3.00
CA ARG A 96 4.46 -2.64 -1.55
C ARG A 96 3.79 -1.49 -0.81
N ASN A 97 4.03 -0.25 -1.24
CA ASN A 97 3.41 0.93 -0.65
C ASN A 97 1.88 0.95 -0.81
N ARG A 98 1.33 0.30 -1.85
CA ARG A 98 -0.11 0.15 -2.02
C ARG A 98 -0.74 -0.85 -1.03
N LEU A 99 0.07 -1.72 -0.43
CA LEU A 99 -0.36 -2.71 0.56
C LEU A 99 -0.28 -2.19 2.00
N ALA A 100 0.51 -1.14 2.22
CA ALA A 100 0.53 -0.47 3.52
C ALA A 100 -0.88 0.05 3.84
N PRO A 101 -1.37 -0.12 5.08
CA PRO A 101 -2.60 0.52 5.49
C PRO A 101 -2.51 2.01 5.15
N GLN A 102 -3.53 2.57 4.50
CA GLN A 102 -3.53 3.99 4.11
C GLN A 102 -3.39 4.95 5.31
N ASN A 103 -3.51 4.42 6.52
CA ASN A 103 -3.33 5.12 7.78
C ASN A 103 -1.97 4.86 8.45
N ASP A 104 -1.04 4.16 7.78
CA ASP A 104 0.32 4.05 8.30
C ASP A 104 1.01 5.42 8.28
N THR A 105 1.65 5.78 9.37
CA THR A 105 2.32 7.07 9.56
C THR A 105 3.28 7.39 8.41
N MET A 106 4.04 6.40 7.92
CA MET A 106 4.95 6.59 6.80
C MET A 106 4.24 6.90 5.49
N SER A 107 3.09 6.27 5.23
CA SER A 107 2.25 6.56 4.08
C SER A 107 1.66 7.97 4.15
N LEU A 108 1.20 8.38 5.32
CA LEU A 108 0.71 9.74 5.56
C LEU A 108 1.80 10.79 5.37
N ILE A 109 3.02 10.54 5.87
CA ILE A 109 4.17 11.42 5.68
C ILE A 109 4.53 11.53 4.19
N ALA A 110 4.61 10.40 3.48
CA ALA A 110 4.92 10.40 2.04
C ALA A 110 3.86 11.18 1.24
N SER A 111 2.57 11.01 1.57
CA SER A 111 1.47 11.78 0.97
C SER A 111 1.62 13.28 1.27
N ALA A 112 1.89 13.64 2.52
CA ALA A 112 2.07 15.04 2.90
C ALA A 112 3.27 15.70 2.19
N MET A 113 4.38 14.98 2.05
CA MET A 113 5.54 15.48 1.30
C MET A 113 5.21 15.74 -0.17
N LYS A 114 4.46 14.82 -0.80
CA LYS A 114 4.03 14.95 -2.20
C LYS A 114 3.13 16.17 -2.38
N GLU A 115 2.04 16.26 -1.62
CA GLU A 115 1.06 17.36 -1.71
C GLU A 115 1.71 18.73 -1.40
N CYS A 116 2.62 18.79 -0.42
CA CYS A 116 3.36 20.02 -0.13
C CYS A 116 4.34 20.39 -1.26
N ALA A 117 4.92 19.43 -1.96
CA ALA A 117 5.78 19.69 -3.12
C ALA A 117 4.95 20.22 -4.30
N GLU A 118 3.78 19.64 -4.58
CA GLU A 118 2.85 20.09 -5.63
C GLU A 118 2.34 21.52 -5.35
N ALA A 119 1.98 21.82 -4.09
CA ALA A 119 1.61 23.18 -3.66
C ALA A 119 2.72 24.22 -3.94
N LYS A 120 3.96 23.90 -3.54
CA LYS A 120 5.11 24.76 -3.79
C LYS A 120 5.37 24.95 -5.29
N GLN A 121 5.25 23.88 -6.06
CA GLN A 121 5.45 23.90 -7.51
C GLN A 121 4.39 24.75 -8.21
N ALA A 122 3.12 24.66 -7.81
CA ALA A 122 2.04 25.48 -8.37
C ALA A 122 2.28 26.98 -8.15
N VAL A 123 2.80 27.36 -6.98
CA VAL A 123 3.17 28.75 -6.67
C VAL A 123 4.41 29.18 -7.45
N LEU A 124 5.45 28.35 -7.49
CA LEU A 124 6.71 28.64 -8.16
C LEU A 124 6.55 28.84 -9.69
N LEU A 125 5.71 28.04 -10.31
CA LEU A 125 5.42 28.07 -11.75
C LEU A 125 4.33 29.07 -12.14
N ASP A 126 3.86 29.88 -11.18
CA ASP A 126 2.79 30.86 -11.38
C ASP A 126 1.53 30.26 -12.03
N ALA A 127 1.11 29.09 -11.52
CA ALA A 127 -0.11 28.45 -11.98
C ALA A 127 -1.35 29.33 -11.78
N PRO A 128 -2.45 29.12 -12.50
CA PRO A 128 -3.70 29.86 -12.30
C PRO A 128 -4.16 29.85 -10.86
N GLU A 129 -4.78 30.94 -10.39
CA GLU A 129 -5.16 31.16 -8.99
C GLU A 129 -5.95 30.01 -8.39
N HIS A 130 -6.95 29.49 -9.13
CA HIS A 130 -7.76 28.36 -8.67
C HIS A 130 -6.95 27.07 -8.49
N GLN A 131 -5.90 26.88 -9.29
CA GLN A 131 -5.01 25.74 -9.16
C GLN A 131 -4.06 25.91 -7.97
N LYS A 132 -3.50 27.12 -7.77
CA LYS A 132 -2.70 27.42 -6.57
C LYS A 132 -3.50 27.18 -5.30
N LEU A 133 -4.75 27.68 -5.24
CA LEU A 133 -5.64 27.46 -4.09
C LEU A 133 -5.93 25.99 -3.85
N LYS A 134 -6.19 25.23 -4.91
CA LYS A 134 -6.42 23.78 -4.82
C LYS A 134 -5.20 23.07 -4.22
N GLU A 135 -4.04 23.22 -4.86
CA GLU A 135 -2.81 22.50 -4.44
C GLU A 135 -2.37 22.91 -3.02
N VAL A 136 -2.47 24.19 -2.67
CA VAL A 136 -2.14 24.68 -1.32
C VAL A 136 -3.11 24.11 -0.27
N SER A 137 -4.41 24.06 -0.57
CA SER A 137 -5.39 23.48 0.37
C SER A 137 -5.22 21.97 0.53
N GLU A 138 -4.88 21.24 -0.52
CA GLU A 138 -4.55 19.80 -0.46
C GLU A 138 -3.27 19.56 0.37
N GLY A 139 -2.24 20.39 0.18
CA GLY A 139 -1.03 20.35 0.99
C GLY A 139 -1.31 20.56 2.48
N ILE A 140 -2.10 21.59 2.84
CA ILE A 140 -2.51 21.85 4.22
C ILE A 140 -3.32 20.67 4.79
N ALA A 141 -4.30 20.18 4.04
CA ALA A 141 -5.13 19.05 4.46
C ALA A 141 -4.29 17.78 4.70
N SER A 142 -3.26 17.54 3.88
CA SER A 142 -2.37 16.41 4.06
C SER A 142 -1.54 16.49 5.35
N LEU A 143 -1.09 17.68 5.73
CA LEU A 143 -0.41 17.92 7.00
C LEU A 143 -1.33 17.67 8.20
N PHE A 144 -2.59 18.12 8.14
CA PHE A 144 -3.55 17.87 9.21
C PHE A 144 -3.88 16.39 9.40
N ARG A 145 -3.82 15.58 8.34
CA ARG A 145 -3.98 14.11 8.45
C ARG A 145 -2.87 13.43 9.25
N LEU A 146 -1.72 14.08 9.46
CA LEU A 146 -0.66 13.55 10.32
C LEU A 146 -1.04 13.60 11.81
N MET A 147 -1.92 14.52 12.18
CA MET A 147 -2.35 14.74 13.57
C MET A 147 -3.88 14.99 13.61
N PRO A 148 -4.70 14.01 13.24
CA PRO A 148 -6.14 14.23 13.02
C PRO A 148 -6.88 14.69 14.28
N GLU A 149 -6.45 14.24 15.45
CA GLU A 149 -7.05 14.63 16.74
C GLU A 149 -6.67 16.05 17.18
N GLN A 150 -5.65 16.64 16.56
CA GLN A 150 -5.12 17.96 16.89
C GLN A 150 -5.52 19.06 15.87
N VAL A 151 -6.39 18.74 14.91
CA VAL A 151 -6.76 19.69 13.83
C VAL A 151 -7.33 20.99 14.38
N GLY A 152 -8.21 20.94 15.39
CA GLY A 152 -8.79 22.14 16.02
C GLY A 152 -7.73 23.05 16.65
N PRO A 153 -6.92 22.56 17.59
CA PRO A 153 -5.79 23.31 18.16
C PRO A 153 -4.81 23.82 17.10
N LEU A 154 -4.45 23.02 16.10
CA LEU A 154 -3.55 23.44 15.02
C LEU A 154 -4.13 24.58 14.19
N MET A 155 -5.40 24.52 13.83
CA MET A 155 -6.08 25.60 13.12
C MET A 155 -6.04 26.90 13.92
N THR A 156 -6.34 26.86 15.21
CA THR A 156 -6.31 28.04 16.11
C THR A 156 -4.90 28.64 16.17
N MET A 157 -3.88 27.80 16.32
CA MET A 157 -2.49 28.27 16.36
C MET A 157 -2.06 28.91 15.04
N VAL A 158 -2.36 28.27 13.90
CA VAL A 158 -1.99 28.78 12.57
C VAL A 158 -2.70 30.10 12.28
N THR A 159 -3.99 30.23 12.56
CA THR A 159 -4.74 31.49 12.35
C THR A 159 -4.23 32.61 13.25
N SER A 160 -3.86 32.29 14.50
CA SER A 160 -3.23 33.25 15.40
C SER A 160 -1.86 33.74 14.89
N MET A 161 -1.02 32.82 14.39
CA MET A 161 0.28 33.16 13.81
C MET A 161 0.17 34.04 12.54
N LEU A 162 -0.90 33.84 11.75
CA LEU A 162 -1.17 34.65 10.56
C LEU A 162 -1.83 35.99 10.84
N GLY A 163 -2.16 36.27 12.11
CA GLY A 163 -2.80 37.52 12.49
C GLY A 163 -4.23 37.68 11.96
N VAL A 164 -4.93 36.60 11.74
CA VAL A 164 -6.28 36.57 11.12
C VAL A 164 -7.40 36.62 12.18
N ILE A 165 -7.04 36.72 13.46
CA ILE A 165 -8.00 36.85 14.58
C ILE A 165 -7.76 38.18 15.30
#